data_f13e10086c91771952c7ee2dc030a45c
#
_entry.id   f13e10086c91771952c7ee2dc030a45c
#
_cell.length_a   1.000
_cell.length_b   1.000
_cell.length_c   1.000
_cell.angle_alpha   90.00
_cell.angle_beta   90.00
_cell.angle_gamma   90.00
#
_symmetry.space_group_name_H-M   'P 1'
#
loop_
_entity.id
_entity.type
_entity.pdbx_description
1 polymer ?
#
loop_
_entity_poly.entity_id
_entity_poly.type
_entity_poly.pdbx_seq_one_letter_code
_entity_poly.pdbx_strand_id
1 'polypeptide(L)' 'MKISELIEKLSDILERYGDLTVCVQHRDDGGAYDTFEVLEDLSLYLDEKEVNGDTEKVLML' A
#
# COMPACT_ATOMS: atom_id res chain seq x y z
N MET A 1 -5.65 0.11 13.02
CA MET A 1 -5.49 -1.26 12.45
C MET A 1 -4.38 -1.99 13.17
N LYS A 2 -4.61 -3.21 13.50
CA LYS A 2 -3.60 -4.08 14.12
C LYS A 2 -2.77 -4.78 13.03
N ILE A 3 -1.55 -5.21 13.39
CA ILE A 3 -0.69 -5.94 12.46
C ILE A 3 -1.39 -7.19 11.92
N SER A 4 -2.11 -7.91 12.77
CA SER A 4 -2.86 -9.10 12.37
C SER A 4 -3.92 -8.82 11.31
N GLU A 5 -4.59 -7.68 11.41
CA GLU A 5 -5.56 -7.24 10.42
C GLU A 5 -4.91 -6.90 9.09
N LEU A 6 -3.75 -6.25 9.14
CA LEU A 6 -2.98 -5.92 7.94
C LEU A 6 -2.46 -7.18 7.24
N ILE A 7 -1.94 -8.14 8.00
CA ILE A 7 -1.48 -9.42 7.46
C ILE A 7 -2.63 -10.15 6.75
N GLU A 8 -3.81 -10.17 7.34
CA GLU A 8 -4.98 -10.82 6.76
C GLU A 8 -5.38 -10.19 5.44
N LYS A 9 -5.43 -8.86 5.37
CA LYS A 9 -5.76 -8.13 4.14
C LYS A 9 -4.72 -8.36 3.04
N LEU A 10 -3.45 -8.30 3.37
CA LEU A 10 -2.37 -8.53 2.41
C LEU A 10 -2.31 -9.97 1.94
N SER A 11 -2.57 -10.92 2.83
CA SER A 11 -2.62 -12.35 2.47
C SER A 11 -3.74 -12.65 1.47
N ASP A 12 -4.89 -12.02 1.63
CA ASP A 12 -6.01 -12.15 0.70
C ASP A 12 -5.65 -11.63 -0.70
N ILE A 13 -4.99 -10.49 -0.76
CA ILE A 13 -4.53 -9.91 -2.02
C ILE A 13 -3.46 -10.78 -2.66
N LEU A 14 -2.51 -11.26 -1.89
CA LEU A 14 -1.46 -12.16 -2.37
C LEU A 14 -2.06 -13.43 -2.99
N GLU A 15 -3.07 -14.00 -2.36
CA GLU A 15 -3.74 -15.19 -2.86
C GLU A 15 -4.51 -14.95 -4.15
N ARG A 16 -5.16 -13.79 -4.27
CA ARG A 16 -6.00 -13.45 -5.42
C ARG A 16 -5.21 -12.94 -6.62
N TYR A 17 -4.20 -12.13 -6.39
CA TYR A 17 -3.50 -11.38 -7.43
C TYR A 17 -2.03 -11.71 -7.56
N GLY A 18 -1.47 -12.44 -6.62
CA GLY A 18 -0.06 -12.77 -6.59
C GLY A 18 0.78 -11.75 -5.81
N ASP A 19 2.07 -11.90 -5.89
CA ASP A 19 3.04 -11.10 -5.14
C ASP A 19 3.32 -9.78 -5.85
N LEU A 20 2.47 -8.80 -5.60
CA LEU A 20 2.54 -7.49 -6.23
C LEU A 20 3.52 -6.57 -5.54
N THR A 21 4.14 -5.67 -6.30
CA THR A 21 4.91 -4.57 -5.74
C THR A 21 3.98 -3.62 -4.99
N VAL A 22 4.39 -3.23 -3.79
CA VAL A 22 3.63 -2.29 -2.95
C VAL A 22 4.15 -0.89 -3.17
N CYS A 23 3.26 0.03 -3.49
CA CYS A 23 3.58 1.44 -3.68
C CYS A 23 2.84 2.30 -2.67
N VAL A 24 3.45 3.41 -2.30
CA VAL A 24 2.83 4.42 -1.44
C VAL A 24 2.72 5.73 -2.19
N GLN A 25 1.68 6.50 -1.90
CA GLN A 25 1.58 7.85 -2.42
C GLN A 25 2.41 8.80 -1.56
N HIS A 26 3.29 9.54 -2.20
CA HIS A 26 3.99 10.62 -1.53
C HIS A 26 3.08 11.82 -1.38
N ARG A 27 2.90 12.26 -0.13
CA ARG A 27 2.34 13.57 0.16
C ARG A 27 3.46 14.48 0.60
N ASP A 28 3.59 15.61 -0.06
CA ASP A 28 4.50 16.67 0.36
C ASP A 28 3.75 17.58 1.35
N ASP A 29 3.67 17.13 2.59
CA ASP A 29 2.84 17.76 3.62
C ASP A 29 3.58 18.91 4.34
N GLY A 30 4.67 19.41 3.81
CA GLY A 30 5.32 20.61 4.34
C GLY A 30 5.82 20.48 5.78
N GLY A 31 6.03 19.29 6.30
CA GLY A 31 6.89 19.10 7.45
C GLY A 31 6.27 18.97 8.82
N ALA A 32 5.25 18.19 8.98
CA ALA A 32 4.85 17.72 10.31
C ALA A 32 5.68 16.50 10.71
N TYR A 33 6.76 16.70 11.44
CA TYR A 33 7.78 15.67 11.64
C TYR A 33 7.57 14.75 12.83
N ASP A 34 6.78 15.16 13.80
CA ASP A 34 6.61 14.43 15.06
C ASP A 34 5.17 14.02 15.31
N THR A 35 4.36 13.93 14.25
CA THR A 35 2.97 13.50 14.37
C THR A 35 2.79 12.09 13.81
N PHE A 36 1.90 11.36 14.43
CA PHE A 36 1.48 10.07 13.92
C PHE A 36 -0.04 9.96 13.95
N GLU A 37 -0.58 9.14 13.10
CA GLU A 37 -2.00 8.79 13.10
C GLU A 37 -2.16 7.29 13.22
N VAL A 38 -3.17 6.88 13.97
CA VAL A 38 -3.55 5.47 13.99
C VAL A 38 -4.28 5.14 12.69
N LEU A 39 -3.78 4.17 11.98
CA LEU A 39 -4.42 3.68 10.78
C LEU A 39 -5.57 2.74 11.18
N GLU A 40 -6.79 3.22 11.02
CA GLU A 40 -7.98 2.44 11.36
C GLU A 40 -8.41 1.52 10.23
N ASP A 41 -8.21 1.95 9.01
CA ASP A 41 -8.49 1.17 7.81
C ASP A 41 -7.49 1.51 6.71
N LEU A 42 -7.25 0.55 5.82
CA LEU A 42 -6.40 0.73 4.65
C LEU A 42 -7.27 0.69 3.39
N SER A 43 -7.27 1.81 2.69
CA SER A 43 -7.82 1.84 1.33
C SER A 43 -6.78 1.28 0.38
N LEU A 44 -6.82 -0.03 0.19
CA LEU A 44 -5.96 -0.72 -0.75
C LEU A 44 -6.63 -0.76 -2.12
N TYR A 45 -5.90 -0.38 -3.14
CA TYR A 45 -6.39 -0.50 -4.51
C TYR A 45 -5.27 -0.94 -5.44
N LEU A 46 -5.67 -1.54 -6.55
CA LEU A 46 -4.74 -1.97 -7.59
C LEU A 46 -4.62 -0.90 -8.65
N ASP A 47 -3.41 -0.68 -9.12
CA ASP A 47 -3.13 0.26 -10.19
C ASP A 47 -2.02 -0.31 -11.08
N GLU A 48 -1.76 0.33 -12.19
CA GLU A 48 -0.66 0.01 -13.08
C GLU A 48 0.35 1.14 -13.04
N LYS A 49 1.59 0.82 -12.73
CA LYS A 49 2.68 1.79 -12.65
C LYS A 49 3.91 1.27 -13.38
N GLU A 50 4.71 2.20 -13.83
CA GLU A 50 6.01 1.88 -14.39
C GLU A 50 7.00 1.61 -13.25
N VAL A 51 7.50 0.39 -13.22
CA VAL A 51 8.48 -0.07 -12.23
C VAL A 51 9.68 -0.60 -13.00
N ASN A 52 10.86 -0.01 -12.75
CA ASN A 52 12.10 -0.39 -13.44
C ASN A 52 12.00 -0.41 -14.98
N GLY A 53 11.21 0.49 -15.54
CA GLY A 53 11.03 0.61 -16.98
C GLY A 53 9.90 -0.23 -17.57
N ASP A 54 9.27 -1.09 -16.79
CA ASP A 54 8.16 -1.94 -17.21
C ASP A 54 6.87 -1.53 -16.51
N THR A 55 5.77 -1.55 -17.22
CA THR A 55 4.45 -1.32 -16.62
C THR A 55 3.99 -2.61 -15.96
N GLU A 56 3.68 -2.56 -14.67
CA GLU A 56 3.17 -3.70 -13.93
C GLU A 56 2.01 -3.32 -13.02
N LYS A 57 1.21 -4.31 -12.67
CA LYS A 57 0.15 -4.14 -11.67
C LYS A 57 0.80 -4.04 -10.29
N VAL A 58 0.40 -3.04 -9.53
CA VAL A 58 0.92 -2.77 -8.19
C VAL A 58 -0.21 -2.60 -7.20
N LEU A 59 0.11 -2.79 -5.93
CA LEU A 59 -0.79 -2.50 -4.83
C LEU A 59 -0.47 -1.11 -4.28
N MET A 60 -1.47 -0.25 -4.30
CA MET A 60 -1.34 1.12 -3.76
C MET A 60 -1.87 1.18 -2.33
N LEU A 61 -1.09 1.78 -1.48
CA LEU A 61 -1.48 2.11 -0.10
C LEU A 61 -2.06 3.51 -0.01
#